data_611ff20f01cf62ee3a85f2b0f389cf40
#
_entry.id   611ff20f01cf62ee3a85f2b0f389cf40
#
_cell.length_a   1.000
_cell.length_b   1.000
_cell.length_c   1.000
_cell.angle_alpha   90.00
_cell.angle_beta   90.00
_cell.angle_gamma   90.00
#
_symmetry.space_group_name_H-M   'P 1'
#
loop_
_entity.id
_entity.type
_entity.pdbx_description
1 polymer ?
#
loop_
_entity_poly.entity_id
_entity_poly.type
_entity_poly.pdbx_seq_one_letter_code
_entity_poly.pdbx_strand_id
1 'polypeptide(L)'
;MVGVGGTLREGSSSLGALRRALAAAGEAGAETELLDLRGLDLPMYEPGRALDDYGPGVGRLVEELRGADAILISTAAYHGTLAGVTKNALDFAQFLSGGEHPYFDGKVVGLISTAGGEQAGANATGAMVHVVHALRGVVAPLEVSVSKAWQRTDRSGNVTDEVYGGRLDALGELVVDLAGGLAARNEETGLVEVAG
;
A
#
# COMPACT_ATOMS: atom_id res chain seq x y z
N MET A 1 -8.04 5.92 -5.09
CA MET A 1 -6.77 5.28 -4.65
C MET A 1 -6.69 5.28 -3.14
N VAL A 2 -6.20 4.20 -2.52
CA VAL A 2 -5.99 4.12 -1.08
C VAL A 2 -4.53 3.90 -0.74
N GLY A 3 -4.02 4.59 0.28
CA GLY A 3 -2.69 4.35 0.85
C GLY A 3 -2.80 3.66 2.20
N VAL A 4 -2.14 2.53 2.36
CA VAL A 4 -2.09 1.76 3.62
C VAL A 4 -0.67 1.71 4.13
N GLY A 5 -0.42 2.15 5.36
CA GLY A 5 0.94 2.10 5.86
C GLY A 5 1.18 2.82 7.18
N GLY A 6 2.44 3.05 7.44
CA GLY A 6 2.91 3.59 8.70
C GLY A 6 3.40 2.51 9.66
N THR A 7 3.67 2.93 10.87
CA THR A 7 3.99 2.06 12.00
C THR A 7 3.19 2.53 13.22
N LEU A 8 3.23 1.77 14.30
CA LEU A 8 2.55 2.17 15.55
C LEU A 8 3.27 3.31 16.28
N ARG A 9 4.41 3.78 15.78
CA ARG A 9 5.18 4.91 16.36
C ARG A 9 4.71 6.24 15.79
N GLU A 10 4.64 7.28 16.62
CA GLU A 10 4.53 8.67 16.17
C GLU A 10 5.72 9.08 15.28
N GLY A 11 5.48 9.98 14.31
CA GLY A 11 6.53 10.41 13.39
C GLY A 11 7.10 9.27 12.55
N SER A 12 6.24 8.35 12.12
CA SER A 12 6.62 7.22 11.27
C SER A 12 7.10 7.69 9.91
N SER A 13 8.36 7.39 9.57
CA SER A 13 8.92 7.71 8.26
C SER A 13 8.19 7.00 7.12
N SER A 14 7.70 5.77 7.34
CA SER A 14 6.90 5.06 6.34
C SER A 14 5.55 5.73 6.09
N LEU A 15 4.93 6.31 7.13
CA LEU A 15 3.71 7.09 6.96
C LEU A 15 3.98 8.41 6.21
N GLY A 16 5.09 9.09 6.52
CA GLY A 16 5.49 10.31 5.81
C GLY A 16 5.79 10.08 4.33
N ALA A 17 6.48 8.98 4.01
CA ALA A 17 6.72 8.58 2.63
C ALA A 17 5.42 8.26 1.88
N LEU A 18 4.48 7.56 2.55
CA LEU A 18 3.16 7.28 1.99
C LEU A 18 2.36 8.54 1.69
N ARG A 19 2.32 9.47 2.66
CA ARG A 19 1.62 10.76 2.48
C ARG A 19 2.13 11.52 1.27
N ARG A 20 3.44 11.55 1.06
CA ARG A 20 4.04 12.23 -0.08
C ARG A 20 3.61 11.61 -1.40
N ALA A 21 3.71 10.28 -1.53
CA ALA A 21 3.28 9.60 -2.75
C ALA A 21 1.77 9.74 -3.01
N LEU A 22 0.93 9.73 -1.96
CA LEU A 22 -0.50 10.01 -2.08
C LEU A 22 -0.80 11.45 -2.50
N ALA A 23 -0.02 12.42 -2.01
CA ALA A 23 -0.19 13.83 -2.42
C ALA A 23 0.10 13.98 -3.92
N ALA A 24 1.18 13.38 -4.43
CA ALA A 24 1.49 13.39 -5.86
C ALA A 24 0.41 12.68 -6.69
N ALA A 25 -0.12 11.56 -6.21
CA ALA A 25 -1.26 10.88 -6.85
C ALA A 25 -2.51 11.79 -6.90
N GLY A 26 -2.77 12.55 -5.83
CA GLY A 26 -3.85 13.54 -5.81
C GLY A 26 -3.64 14.67 -6.81
N GLU A 27 -2.41 15.18 -6.95
CA GLU A 27 -2.03 16.18 -7.96
C GLU A 27 -2.17 15.62 -9.38
N ALA A 28 -1.96 14.31 -9.57
CA ALA A 28 -2.20 13.60 -10.83
C ALA A 28 -3.68 13.30 -11.10
N GLY A 29 -4.61 13.72 -10.21
CA GLY A 29 -6.06 13.65 -10.42
C GLY A 29 -6.76 12.49 -9.73
N ALA A 30 -6.08 11.70 -8.89
CA ALA A 30 -6.72 10.64 -8.12
C ALA A 30 -7.43 11.19 -6.87
N GLU A 31 -8.61 10.68 -6.56
CA GLU A 31 -9.17 10.78 -5.21
C GLU A 31 -8.37 9.87 -4.28
N THR A 32 -7.84 10.41 -3.19
CA THR A 32 -6.92 9.68 -2.31
C THR A 32 -7.45 9.56 -0.89
N GLU A 33 -7.30 8.38 -0.29
CA GLU A 33 -7.59 8.10 1.11
C GLU A 33 -6.36 7.53 1.82
N LEU A 34 -6.07 8.02 3.03
CA LEU A 34 -4.95 7.56 3.85
C LEU A 34 -5.41 6.70 5.01
N LEU A 35 -4.95 5.47 5.06
CA LEU A 35 -5.15 4.52 6.15
C LEU A 35 -3.86 4.39 6.99
N ASP A 36 -3.75 5.20 8.04
CA ASP A 36 -2.68 5.11 9.02
C ASP A 36 -2.92 3.91 9.94
N LEU A 37 -2.01 2.91 9.88
CA LEU A 37 -2.11 1.68 10.67
C LEU A 37 -2.15 1.91 12.19
N ARG A 38 -1.60 3.01 12.67
CA ARG A 38 -1.71 3.41 14.07
C ARG A 38 -3.14 3.86 14.41
N GLY A 39 -3.75 4.67 13.53
CA GLY A 39 -5.10 5.20 13.74
C GLY A 39 -6.19 4.16 13.55
N LEU A 40 -5.95 3.13 12.74
CA LEU A 40 -6.88 2.03 12.56
C LEU A 40 -6.96 1.09 13.76
N ASP A 41 -5.92 1.04 14.60
CA ASP A 41 -5.85 0.18 15.80
C ASP A 41 -6.29 -1.27 15.52
N LEU A 42 -5.68 -1.87 14.52
CA LEU A 42 -6.07 -3.21 14.06
C LEU A 42 -5.65 -4.29 15.07
N PRO A 43 -6.57 -5.14 15.53
CA PRO A 43 -6.20 -6.36 16.25
C PRO A 43 -5.45 -7.31 15.33
N MET A 44 -4.92 -8.40 15.87
CA MET A 44 -4.39 -9.49 15.04
C MET A 44 -5.51 -10.15 14.26
N TYR A 45 -5.23 -10.45 12.97
CA TYR A 45 -6.13 -11.24 12.14
C TYR A 45 -6.27 -12.67 12.69
N GLU A 46 -7.50 -13.12 12.84
CA GLU A 46 -7.85 -14.45 13.33
C GLU A 46 -8.61 -15.22 12.23
N PRO A 47 -8.05 -16.31 11.69
CA PRO A 47 -8.77 -17.15 10.73
C PRO A 47 -10.09 -17.68 11.30
N GLY A 48 -11.17 -17.55 10.53
CA GLY A 48 -12.52 -18.00 10.91
C GLY A 48 -13.34 -17.02 11.74
N ARG A 49 -12.76 -15.91 12.20
CA ARG A 49 -13.51 -14.81 12.83
C ARG A 49 -14.21 -14.00 11.76
N ALA A 50 -15.51 -13.68 11.96
CA ALA A 50 -16.27 -12.90 10.99
C ALA A 50 -15.85 -11.40 10.99
N LEU A 51 -16.04 -10.71 9.86
CA LEU A 51 -15.70 -9.28 9.74
C LEU A 51 -16.43 -8.42 10.78
N ASP A 52 -17.71 -8.71 11.01
CA ASP A 52 -18.57 -7.97 11.94
C ASP A 52 -18.16 -8.13 13.42
N ASP A 53 -17.34 -9.14 13.73
CA ASP A 53 -16.80 -9.35 15.09
C ASP A 53 -15.55 -8.49 15.36
N TYR A 54 -15.04 -7.77 14.34
CA TYR A 54 -13.92 -6.85 14.48
C TYR A 54 -14.41 -5.41 14.73
N GLY A 55 -13.51 -4.59 15.24
CA GLY A 55 -13.79 -3.16 15.44
C GLY A 55 -13.85 -2.37 14.12
N PRO A 56 -14.29 -1.09 14.20
CA PRO A 56 -14.54 -0.25 13.02
C PRO A 56 -13.30 -0.01 12.15
N GLY A 57 -12.09 -0.08 12.72
CA GLY A 57 -10.84 0.07 11.96
C GLY A 57 -10.65 -1.02 10.92
N VAL A 58 -11.02 -2.26 11.23
CA VAL A 58 -10.97 -3.38 10.28
C VAL A 58 -12.02 -3.21 9.19
N GLY A 59 -13.26 -2.86 9.56
CA GLY A 59 -14.32 -2.59 8.60
C GLY A 59 -13.90 -1.50 7.59
N ARG A 60 -13.36 -0.37 8.09
CA ARG A 60 -12.85 0.71 7.22
C ARG A 60 -11.73 0.23 6.31
N LEU A 61 -10.73 -0.50 6.83
CA LEU A 61 -9.65 -1.03 6.01
C LEU A 61 -10.17 -1.90 4.87
N VAL A 62 -11.08 -2.82 5.16
CA VAL A 62 -11.63 -3.76 4.15
C VAL A 62 -12.49 -3.02 3.12
N GLU A 63 -13.31 -2.04 3.54
CA GLU A 63 -14.16 -1.25 2.66
C GLU A 63 -13.32 -0.40 1.70
N GLU A 64 -12.33 0.32 2.20
CA GLU A 64 -11.44 1.17 1.40
C GLU A 64 -10.60 0.34 0.42
N LEU A 65 -10.06 -0.80 0.85
CA LEU A 65 -9.34 -1.71 -0.05
C LEU A 65 -10.25 -2.29 -1.13
N ARG A 66 -11.51 -2.56 -0.81
CA ARG A 66 -12.50 -3.07 -1.79
C ARG A 66 -12.80 -2.03 -2.86
N GLY A 67 -13.07 -0.78 -2.46
CA GLY A 67 -13.48 0.29 -3.35
C GLY A 67 -12.34 0.94 -4.15
N ALA A 68 -11.09 0.67 -3.82
CA ALA A 68 -9.96 1.32 -4.47
C ALA A 68 -9.62 0.70 -5.83
N ASP A 69 -9.34 1.53 -6.84
CA ASP A 69 -8.79 1.09 -8.14
C ASP A 69 -7.27 0.87 -8.07
N ALA A 70 -6.60 1.55 -7.14
CA ALA A 70 -5.17 1.43 -6.92
C ALA A 70 -4.81 1.57 -5.44
N ILE A 71 -3.69 0.98 -5.04
CA ILE A 71 -3.23 0.91 -3.65
C ILE A 71 -1.77 1.34 -3.56
N LEU A 72 -1.43 2.19 -2.59
CA LEU A 72 -0.06 2.43 -2.17
C LEU A 72 0.18 1.73 -0.83
N ILE A 73 1.17 0.84 -0.75
CA ILE A 73 1.53 0.16 0.50
C ILE A 73 2.88 0.67 0.97
N SER A 74 2.94 1.15 2.22
CA SER A 74 4.18 1.60 2.83
C SER A 74 4.46 0.87 4.14
N THR A 75 5.69 0.36 4.27
CA THR A 75 6.15 -0.38 5.46
C THR A 75 7.47 0.15 6.00
N ALA A 76 7.70 -0.03 7.29
CA ALA A 76 9.06 -0.02 7.83
C ALA A 76 9.68 -1.41 7.68
N ALA A 77 10.95 -1.46 7.32
CA ALA A 77 11.68 -2.72 7.27
C ALA A 77 12.22 -3.07 8.67
N TYR A 78 11.76 -4.18 9.23
CA TYR A 78 12.27 -4.74 10.47
C TYR A 78 12.83 -6.14 10.23
N HIS A 79 14.06 -6.37 10.72
CA HIS A 79 14.69 -7.69 10.68
C HIS A 79 14.68 -8.36 9.30
N GLY A 80 14.86 -7.55 8.23
CA GLY A 80 15.01 -8.03 6.85
C GLY A 80 13.72 -8.24 6.07
N THR A 81 12.56 -7.83 6.60
CA THR A 81 11.27 -7.93 5.90
C THR A 81 10.31 -6.79 6.28
N LEU A 82 9.07 -6.83 5.77
CA LEU A 82 8.02 -5.85 6.11
C LEU A 82 7.65 -5.92 7.60
N ALA A 83 7.18 -4.81 8.16
CA ALA A 83 6.72 -4.75 9.55
C ALA A 83 5.50 -5.68 9.78
N GLY A 84 5.45 -6.33 10.94
CA GLY A 84 4.34 -7.21 11.32
C GLY A 84 2.97 -6.52 11.25
N VAL A 85 2.89 -5.24 11.63
CA VAL A 85 1.65 -4.46 11.54
C VAL A 85 1.17 -4.28 10.08
N THR A 86 2.09 -4.12 9.13
CA THR A 86 1.77 -4.05 7.70
C THR A 86 1.29 -5.41 7.20
N LYS A 87 1.99 -6.50 7.56
CA LYS A 87 1.56 -7.85 7.19
C LYS A 87 0.18 -8.18 7.76
N ASN A 88 -0.06 -7.84 9.02
CA ASN A 88 -1.37 -8.02 9.67
C ASN A 88 -2.49 -7.27 8.93
N ALA A 89 -2.25 -6.03 8.51
CA ALA A 89 -3.22 -5.28 7.71
C ALA A 89 -3.53 -5.97 6.37
N LEU A 90 -2.51 -6.53 5.70
CA LEU A 90 -2.69 -7.26 4.45
C LEU A 90 -3.40 -8.63 4.64
N ASP A 91 -3.31 -9.23 5.83
CA ASP A 91 -4.05 -10.46 6.13
C ASP A 91 -5.57 -10.24 6.19
N PHE A 92 -6.03 -9.04 6.53
CA PHE A 92 -7.45 -8.67 6.45
C PHE A 92 -7.98 -8.62 5.02
N ALA A 93 -7.11 -8.58 3.98
CA ALA A 93 -7.54 -8.74 2.60
C ALA A 93 -8.23 -10.10 2.36
N GLN A 94 -8.12 -11.07 3.28
CA GLN A 94 -8.90 -12.32 3.24
C GLN A 94 -10.41 -12.06 3.16
N PHE A 95 -10.92 -10.97 3.71
CA PHE A 95 -12.34 -10.58 3.57
C PHE A 95 -12.72 -10.07 2.18
N LEU A 96 -11.75 -9.96 1.27
CA LEU A 96 -11.95 -9.62 -0.14
C LEU A 96 -11.91 -10.86 -1.05
N SER A 97 -11.87 -12.08 -0.49
CA SER A 97 -11.71 -13.32 -1.26
C SER A 97 -12.92 -13.68 -2.14
N GLY A 98 -14.09 -13.10 -1.85
CA GLY A 98 -15.33 -13.33 -2.61
C GLY A 98 -15.60 -12.24 -3.63
N GLY A 99 -16.46 -12.56 -4.61
CA GLY A 99 -16.91 -11.63 -5.65
C GLY A 99 -16.16 -11.82 -6.98
N GLU A 100 -16.51 -10.98 -7.94
CA GLU A 100 -15.99 -11.01 -9.31
C GLU A 100 -14.50 -10.67 -9.37
N HIS A 101 -14.05 -9.71 -8.55
CA HIS A 101 -12.67 -9.26 -8.44
C HIS A 101 -12.13 -9.53 -7.02
N PRO A 102 -11.68 -10.77 -6.74
CA PRO A 102 -11.22 -11.13 -5.41
C PRO A 102 -9.87 -10.48 -5.06
N TYR A 103 -9.69 -10.13 -3.80
CA TYR A 103 -8.47 -9.54 -3.25
C TYR A 103 -8.12 -8.20 -3.94
N PHE A 104 -6.97 -8.14 -4.62
CA PHE A 104 -6.48 -6.99 -5.37
C PHE A 104 -6.53 -7.21 -6.89
N ASP A 105 -7.37 -8.13 -7.34
CA ASP A 105 -7.55 -8.39 -8.76
C ASP A 105 -7.98 -7.11 -9.49
N GLY A 106 -7.30 -6.80 -10.61
CA GLY A 106 -7.52 -5.56 -11.36
C GLY A 106 -6.97 -4.28 -10.72
N LYS A 107 -6.30 -4.35 -9.54
CA LYS A 107 -5.75 -3.18 -8.86
C LYS A 107 -4.25 -3.04 -9.07
N VAL A 108 -3.80 -1.81 -9.34
CA VAL A 108 -2.37 -1.46 -9.39
C VAL A 108 -1.87 -1.14 -7.98
N VAL A 109 -0.71 -1.70 -7.62
CA VAL A 109 -0.14 -1.55 -6.27
C VAL A 109 1.26 -0.96 -6.34
N GLY A 110 1.46 0.21 -5.76
CA GLY A 110 2.76 0.84 -5.56
C GLY A 110 3.35 0.48 -4.19
N LEU A 111 4.66 0.22 -4.15
CA LEU A 111 5.35 -0.27 -2.95
C LEU A 111 6.39 0.71 -2.45
N ILE A 112 6.31 1.00 -1.14
CA ILE A 112 7.21 1.90 -0.41
C ILE A 112 7.77 1.16 0.80
N SER A 113 9.07 1.26 1.03
CA SER A 113 9.67 0.84 2.29
C SER A 113 10.56 1.93 2.89
N THR A 114 10.67 1.95 4.20
CA THR A 114 11.66 2.77 4.92
C THR A 114 12.53 1.88 5.80
N ALA A 115 13.83 2.12 5.80
CA ALA A 115 14.77 1.25 6.48
C ALA A 115 15.95 2.00 7.08
N GLY A 116 16.61 1.40 8.07
CA GLY A 116 17.87 1.88 8.61
C GLY A 116 19.07 1.59 7.68
N GLY A 117 19.00 0.53 6.85
CA GLY A 117 20.03 0.15 5.90
C GLY A 117 19.47 -0.07 4.50
N GLU A 118 20.35 -0.14 3.50
CA GLU A 118 19.94 -0.25 2.09
C GLU A 118 19.33 -1.61 1.78
N GLN A 119 19.98 -2.69 2.20
CA GLN A 119 19.52 -4.06 1.93
C GLN A 119 18.16 -4.37 2.58
N ALA A 120 17.93 -3.86 3.80
CA ALA A 120 16.68 -4.14 4.52
C ALA A 120 15.44 -3.60 3.81
N GLY A 121 15.56 -2.40 3.20
CA GLY A 121 14.47 -1.81 2.43
C GLY A 121 14.12 -2.61 1.19
N ALA A 122 15.13 -3.00 0.40
CA ALA A 122 14.95 -3.82 -0.79
C ALA A 122 14.32 -5.19 -0.46
N ASN A 123 14.75 -5.81 0.64
CA ASN A 123 14.15 -7.07 1.09
C ASN A 123 12.67 -6.90 1.49
N ALA A 124 12.32 -5.78 2.13
CA ALA A 124 10.95 -5.51 2.54
C ALA A 124 10.03 -5.26 1.33
N THR A 125 10.49 -4.51 0.30
CA THR A 125 9.72 -4.35 -0.95
C THR A 125 9.59 -5.68 -1.69
N GLY A 126 10.66 -6.44 -1.82
CA GLY A 126 10.62 -7.78 -2.43
C GLY A 126 9.62 -8.72 -1.72
N ALA A 127 9.58 -8.71 -0.39
CA ALA A 127 8.57 -9.49 0.35
C ALA A 127 7.14 -9.01 0.07
N MET A 128 6.92 -7.69 -0.06
CA MET A 128 5.60 -7.15 -0.41
C MET A 128 5.17 -7.53 -1.84
N VAL A 129 6.10 -7.60 -2.80
CA VAL A 129 5.81 -8.08 -4.16
C VAL A 129 5.17 -9.46 -4.12
N HIS A 130 5.73 -10.40 -3.35
CA HIS A 130 5.16 -11.74 -3.21
C HIS A 130 3.76 -11.73 -2.59
N VAL A 131 3.54 -10.90 -1.58
CA VAL A 131 2.22 -10.76 -0.95
C VAL A 131 1.21 -10.18 -1.93
N VAL A 132 1.56 -9.12 -2.67
CA VAL A 132 0.66 -8.49 -3.65
C VAL A 132 0.32 -9.46 -4.79
N HIS A 133 1.29 -10.21 -5.30
CA HIS A 133 1.01 -11.25 -6.31
C HIS A 133 0.12 -12.35 -5.77
N ALA A 134 0.31 -12.80 -4.52
CA ALA A 134 -0.60 -13.76 -3.87
C ALA A 134 -2.03 -13.21 -3.73
N LEU A 135 -2.16 -11.89 -3.58
CA LEU A 135 -3.44 -11.17 -3.56
C LEU A 135 -3.93 -10.76 -4.97
N ARG A 136 -3.29 -11.23 -6.05
CA ARG A 136 -3.65 -10.96 -7.46
C ARG A 136 -3.48 -9.51 -7.93
N GLY A 137 -2.78 -8.67 -7.18
CA GLY A 137 -2.51 -7.28 -7.56
C GLY A 137 -1.40 -7.14 -8.60
N VAL A 138 -1.44 -6.05 -9.36
CA VAL A 138 -0.41 -5.67 -10.33
C VAL A 138 0.58 -4.73 -9.67
N VAL A 139 1.81 -5.19 -9.41
CA VAL A 139 2.84 -4.34 -8.81
C VAL A 139 3.36 -3.32 -9.84
N ALA A 140 3.37 -2.04 -9.48
CA ALA A 140 3.98 -0.99 -10.30
C ALA A 140 5.49 -1.23 -10.46
N PRO A 141 6.08 -0.99 -11.64
CA PRO A 141 7.49 -1.32 -11.92
C PRO A 141 8.50 -0.36 -11.25
N LEU A 142 8.03 0.57 -10.43
CA LEU A 142 8.83 1.46 -9.60
C LEU A 142 8.57 1.15 -8.12
N GLU A 143 9.60 0.70 -7.40
CA GLU A 143 9.58 0.54 -5.95
C GLU A 143 10.44 1.63 -5.30
N VAL A 144 9.98 2.20 -4.18
CA VAL A 144 10.74 3.22 -3.46
C VAL A 144 11.14 2.72 -2.09
N SER A 145 12.45 2.48 -1.92
CA SER A 145 13.03 2.11 -0.63
C SER A 145 13.86 3.28 -0.08
N VAL A 146 13.35 3.95 0.95
CA VAL A 146 14.03 5.05 1.63
C VAL A 146 15.00 4.47 2.67
N SER A 147 16.24 4.22 2.25
CA SER A 147 17.30 3.75 3.14
C SER A 147 17.80 4.87 4.05
N LYS A 148 18.39 4.52 5.21
CA LYS A 148 18.85 5.48 6.23
C LYS A 148 17.75 6.54 6.52
N ALA A 149 16.52 6.09 6.67
CA ALA A 149 15.34 6.94 6.77
C ALA A 149 15.47 8.01 7.87
N TRP A 150 16.16 7.70 8.96
CA TRP A 150 16.46 8.64 10.07
C TRP A 150 17.31 9.86 9.67
N GLN A 151 18.03 9.82 8.54
CA GLN A 151 18.77 10.96 7.96
C GLN A 151 17.96 11.73 6.93
N ARG A 152 16.89 11.14 6.40
CA ARG A 152 16.12 11.59 5.25
C ARG A 152 14.71 12.01 5.56
N THR A 153 14.36 11.93 6.85
CA THR A 153 13.06 12.38 7.35
C THR A 153 13.24 13.31 8.54
N ASP A 154 12.31 14.24 8.71
CA ASP A 154 12.22 15.07 9.88
C ASP A 154 11.66 14.31 11.11
N ARG A 155 11.51 14.99 12.25
CA ARG A 155 10.98 14.39 13.48
C ARG A 155 9.50 13.95 13.36
N SER A 156 8.76 14.53 12.43
CA SER A 156 7.36 14.18 12.13
C SER A 156 7.26 13.05 11.11
N GLY A 157 8.40 12.56 10.60
CA GLY A 157 8.47 11.48 9.62
C GLY A 157 8.36 11.94 8.17
N ASN A 158 8.24 13.23 7.89
CA ASN A 158 8.16 13.72 6.51
C ASN A 158 9.51 13.56 5.80
N VAL A 159 9.49 13.12 4.55
CA VAL A 159 10.70 12.94 3.74
C VAL A 159 11.24 14.32 3.33
N THR A 160 12.46 14.62 3.74
CA THR A 160 13.17 15.88 3.48
C THR A 160 14.25 15.77 2.40
N ASP A 161 14.63 14.56 2.04
CA ASP A 161 15.59 14.28 0.96
C ASP A 161 14.89 14.43 -0.40
N GLU A 162 15.39 15.35 -1.24
CA GLU A 162 14.77 15.68 -2.52
C GLU A 162 14.78 14.52 -3.52
N VAL A 163 15.84 13.68 -3.51
CA VAL A 163 15.95 12.54 -4.43
C VAL A 163 14.89 11.50 -4.11
N TYR A 164 14.76 11.13 -2.84
CA TYR A 164 13.71 10.20 -2.42
C TYR A 164 12.32 10.82 -2.54
N GLY A 165 12.22 12.11 -2.28
CA GLY A 165 10.99 12.85 -2.51
C GLY A 165 10.51 12.74 -3.94
N GLY A 166 11.35 13.09 -4.93
CA GLY A 166 11.00 12.98 -6.34
C GLY A 166 10.67 11.55 -6.80
N ARG A 167 11.32 10.53 -6.20
CA ARG A 167 10.95 9.12 -6.48
C ARG A 167 9.58 8.73 -5.92
N LEU A 168 9.21 9.25 -4.76
CA LEU A 168 7.88 9.03 -4.18
C LEU A 168 6.80 9.73 -5.00
N ASP A 169 7.08 10.96 -5.47
CA ASP A 169 6.19 11.71 -6.33
C ASP A 169 5.96 10.93 -7.64
N ALA A 170 7.04 10.51 -8.31
CA ALA A 170 6.98 9.70 -9.52
C ALA A 170 6.25 8.36 -9.33
N LEU A 171 6.35 7.73 -8.15
CA LEU A 171 5.58 6.52 -7.84
C LEU A 171 4.08 6.80 -7.76
N GLY A 172 3.68 7.89 -7.09
CA GLY A 172 2.29 8.28 -6.99
C GLY A 172 1.65 8.52 -8.36
N GLU A 173 2.32 9.33 -9.19
CA GLU A 173 1.91 9.61 -10.57
C GLU A 173 1.82 8.32 -11.41
N LEU A 174 2.85 7.48 -11.38
CA LEU A 174 2.91 6.23 -12.15
C LEU A 174 1.76 5.28 -11.80
N VAL A 175 1.41 5.16 -10.52
CA VAL A 175 0.31 4.29 -10.09
C VAL A 175 -1.04 4.79 -10.61
N VAL A 176 -1.25 6.12 -10.67
CA VAL A 176 -2.45 6.72 -11.28
C VAL A 176 -2.51 6.41 -12.77
N ASP A 177 -1.43 6.63 -13.50
CA ASP A 177 -1.36 6.38 -14.95
C ASP A 177 -1.63 4.92 -15.29
N LEU A 178 -1.01 3.99 -14.55
CA LEU A 178 -1.19 2.55 -14.77
C LEU A 178 -2.61 2.09 -14.44
N ALA A 179 -3.21 2.60 -13.36
CA ALA A 179 -4.58 2.27 -13.00
C ALA A 179 -5.59 2.78 -14.05
N GLY A 180 -5.41 4.02 -14.53
CA GLY A 180 -6.21 4.58 -15.61
C GLY A 180 -6.09 3.79 -16.92
N GLY A 181 -4.88 3.40 -17.29
CA GLY A 181 -4.63 2.57 -18.47
C GLY A 181 -5.24 1.17 -18.36
N LEU A 182 -5.21 0.57 -17.17
CA LEU A 182 -5.81 -0.74 -16.93
C LEU A 182 -7.34 -0.67 -16.99
N ALA A 183 -7.95 0.36 -16.40
CA ALA A 183 -9.40 0.58 -16.45
C ALA A 183 -9.90 0.79 -17.87
N ALA A 184 -9.26 1.68 -18.66
CA ALA A 184 -9.61 1.94 -20.04
C ALA A 184 -9.54 0.67 -20.92
N ARG A 185 -8.51 -0.16 -20.72
CA ARG A 185 -8.38 -1.44 -21.42
C ARG A 185 -9.52 -2.40 -21.11
N ASN A 186 -9.94 -2.48 -19.84
CA ASN A 186 -11.03 -3.36 -19.43
C ASN A 186 -12.37 -2.92 -20.07
N GLU A 187 -12.62 -1.63 -20.18
CA GLU A 187 -13.80 -1.09 -20.87
C GLU A 187 -13.78 -1.40 -22.37
N GLU A 188 -12.64 -1.24 -23.06
CA GLU A 188 -12.52 -1.49 -24.50
C GLU A 188 -12.66 -2.97 -24.87
N THR A 189 -12.16 -3.86 -24.04
CA THR A 189 -12.08 -5.29 -24.38
C THR A 189 -13.31 -6.08 -23.94
N GLY A 190 -14.17 -5.54 -23.09
CA GLY A 190 -15.30 -6.28 -22.50
C GLY A 190 -14.84 -7.55 -21.76
N LEU A 191 -13.56 -7.68 -21.45
CA LEU A 191 -12.96 -8.83 -20.79
C LEU A 191 -13.22 -8.79 -19.29
N VAL A 192 -14.46 -9.04 -18.94
CA VAL A 192 -14.86 -9.47 -17.61
C VAL A 192 -15.27 -10.95 -17.65
N GLU A 193 -14.68 -11.75 -18.48
CA GLU A 193 -14.85 -13.20 -18.43
C GLU A 193 -13.55 -13.92 -18.77
N VAL A 194 -12.67 -14.06 -17.79
CA VAL A 194 -11.85 -15.26 -17.69
C VAL A 194 -12.29 -15.99 -16.43
N ALA A 195 -13.42 -16.68 -16.59
CA ALA A 195 -13.82 -17.71 -15.67
C ALA A 195 -12.79 -18.85 -15.70
N GLY A 196 -12.38 -19.32 -14.56
CA GLY A 196 -11.59 -20.54 -14.40
C GLY A 196 -11.86 -21.14 -13.06
#